data_850fe5f249d87c61cd0c71f617979ced
#
_entry.id   850fe5f249d87c61cd0c71f617979ced
#
_cell.length_a   1.000
_cell.length_b   1.000
_cell.length_c   1.000
_cell.angle_alpha   90.00
_cell.angle_beta   90.00
_cell.angle_gamma   90.00
#
_symmetry.space_group_name_H-M   'P 1'
#
loop_
_entity.id
_entity.type
_entity.pdbx_description
1 polymer ?
#
loop_
_entity_poly.entity_id
_entity_poly.type
_entity_poly.pdbx_seq_one_letter_code
_entity_poly.pdbx_strand_id
1 'polypeptide(L)'
;MMKCFHVFKDKSRSKRRGESAPELGNRGNNNSSATTTTSSSRATKSTGSASSPRGIPEMYREKSQNLRAFSLSHLREATNNFHRTLKLGEGGFGSVYKGSLMPPDGQGDPLVVAIKKLNTQGLQGHKQWVAEVQFLAVLEHPNLVKLLGYCATDGERGIQRLLVYEYMPNKSLEDHLFRRAMPALPWRTRLNIILGAAQGMAYLHEGLEVQVIYRDFKSSNVLLDENFNPKLSDFGLAREGPIGDRTHVSTAPVGTVGYAAPEYVETGHLTIKSDIWSFGVVLYEILTGRRTIERNRPTSEQKLLDWVKQFPADSNKFRMIIDPRLQGRYSINAARQVAKLADSCLTKNARNRPSMSQVVEALCQIMQRSEEGTSEIRGPEPVRTSRAVPSDKQFGKKPISGTSRQMTPVS
;
A
#
# COMPACT_ATOMS: atom_id res chain seq x y z
N MET A 1 3.01 2.30 17.39
CA MET A 1 1.88 1.38 17.25
C MET A 1 0.61 2.19 17.02
N MET A 2 0.15 2.30 15.79
CA MET A 2 -1.18 2.86 15.52
C MET A 2 -2.22 1.79 15.84
N LYS A 3 -3.06 2.07 16.82
CA LYS A 3 -4.20 1.20 17.13
C LYS A 3 -5.25 1.40 16.05
N CYS A 4 -5.59 0.35 15.31
CA CYS A 4 -6.85 0.31 14.55
C CYS A 4 -7.99 0.37 15.58
N PHE A 5 -8.60 1.51 15.74
CA PHE A 5 -9.73 1.67 16.61
C PHE A 5 -11.03 1.52 15.82
N HIS A 6 -11.89 0.64 16.28
CA HIS A 6 -13.32 0.78 16.08
C HIS A 6 -13.75 2.08 16.80
N VAL A 7 -13.83 3.17 16.10
CA VAL A 7 -14.33 4.43 16.62
C VAL A 7 -15.56 4.81 15.82
N PHE A 8 -16.65 4.17 16.18
CA PHE A 8 -17.97 4.83 16.17
C PHE A 8 -18.84 4.05 17.15
N LYS A 9 -18.90 4.55 18.39
CA LYS A 9 -19.93 4.13 19.34
C LYS A 9 -21.26 4.66 18.85
N ASP A 10 -22.09 3.76 18.40
CA ASP A 10 -23.49 3.98 18.14
C ASP A 10 -24.23 4.36 19.44
N LYS A 11 -24.77 5.58 19.51
CA LYS A 11 -25.75 5.99 20.49
C LYS A 11 -27.12 5.82 19.88
N SER A 12 -27.62 4.60 19.80
CA SER A 12 -29.06 4.36 19.77
C SER A 12 -29.37 2.99 20.35
N ARG A 13 -29.90 3.03 21.56
CA ARG A 13 -30.57 1.90 22.21
C ARG A 13 -31.87 1.65 21.49
N SER A 14 -32.03 0.54 20.78
CA SER A 14 -33.33 -0.11 20.66
C SER A 14 -33.13 -1.61 20.65
N LYS A 15 -33.77 -2.25 21.62
CA LYS A 15 -33.95 -3.69 21.75
C LYS A 15 -34.72 -4.21 20.54
N ARG A 16 -34.15 -5.16 19.81
CA ARG A 16 -34.94 -6.21 19.12
C ARG A 16 -34.19 -7.54 19.13
N ARG A 17 -34.96 -8.58 19.36
CA ARG A 17 -34.63 -10.00 19.50
C ARG A 17 -33.98 -10.57 18.25
N GLY A 18 -33.26 -11.68 18.48
CA GLY A 18 -32.43 -12.39 17.54
C GLY A 18 -33.13 -12.88 16.26
N GLU A 19 -32.30 -12.97 15.25
CA GLU A 19 -32.48 -13.89 14.14
C GLU A 19 -31.10 -14.39 13.71
N SER A 20 -31.06 -15.69 13.53
CA SER A 20 -29.92 -16.54 13.26
C SER A 20 -29.35 -16.26 11.86
N ALA A 21 -28.03 -16.41 11.73
CA ALA A 21 -27.30 -16.36 10.46
C ALA A 21 -27.76 -17.46 9.48
N PRO A 22 -27.84 -17.20 8.17
CA PRO A 22 -28.07 -18.26 7.21
C PRO A 22 -26.79 -19.04 6.94
N GLU A 23 -26.84 -20.34 7.20
CA GLU A 23 -25.91 -21.36 6.76
C GLU A 23 -25.91 -21.47 5.22
N LEU A 24 -24.73 -21.72 4.65
CA LEU A 24 -24.55 -22.20 3.30
C LEU A 24 -24.99 -23.68 3.22
N GLY A 25 -26.26 -23.91 3.03
CA GLY A 25 -26.86 -25.22 2.82
C GLY A 25 -27.25 -25.40 1.37
N ASN A 26 -26.60 -26.37 0.74
CA ASN A 26 -26.97 -26.96 -0.52
C ASN A 26 -28.30 -27.76 -0.37
N ARG A 27 -29.39 -27.36 -1.03
CA ARG A 27 -30.55 -28.23 -1.26
C ARG A 27 -31.19 -27.90 -2.60
N GLY A 28 -30.99 -28.83 -3.53
CA GLY A 28 -31.96 -29.01 -4.63
C GLY A 28 -33.23 -29.64 -4.10
N ASN A 29 -34.34 -29.29 -4.64
CA ASN A 29 -35.27 -30.17 -5.36
C ASN A 29 -36.69 -29.56 -5.54
N ASN A 30 -37.12 -29.59 -6.77
CA ASN A 30 -38.43 -29.98 -7.33
C ASN A 30 -39.75 -29.55 -6.62
N ASN A 31 -40.62 -28.92 -7.31
CA ASN A 31 -41.78 -29.38 -8.07
C ASN A 31 -42.87 -28.32 -8.22
N SER A 32 -43.19 -28.08 -9.47
CA SER A 32 -44.51 -28.12 -10.16
C SER A 32 -45.68 -27.32 -9.56
N SER A 33 -46.21 -26.41 -10.34
CA SER A 33 -47.44 -26.66 -11.09
C SER A 33 -47.79 -25.49 -12.02
N ALA A 34 -48.33 -25.89 -13.15
CA ALA A 34 -48.65 -25.09 -14.30
C ALA A 34 -49.88 -24.20 -14.10
N THR A 35 -49.91 -23.06 -14.76
CA THR A 35 -51.15 -22.60 -15.41
C THR A 35 -50.81 -21.83 -16.70
N THR A 36 -51.35 -22.35 -17.76
CA THR A 36 -51.29 -21.91 -19.14
C THR A 36 -52.06 -20.60 -19.32
N THR A 37 -51.47 -19.62 -19.99
CA THR A 37 -52.22 -18.73 -20.88
C THR A 37 -51.33 -18.32 -22.05
N THR A 38 -51.74 -18.71 -23.22
CA THR A 38 -51.22 -18.38 -24.55
C THR A 38 -51.50 -16.93 -24.89
N SER A 39 -50.44 -16.23 -25.32
CA SER A 39 -50.59 -15.17 -26.32
C SER A 39 -49.28 -15.04 -27.12
N SER A 40 -49.43 -15.23 -28.40
CA SER A 40 -48.43 -15.10 -29.45
C SER A 40 -47.99 -13.66 -29.62
N SER A 41 -46.69 -13.39 -29.69
CA SER A 41 -46.14 -12.27 -30.47
C SER A 41 -44.63 -12.45 -30.76
N ARG A 42 -44.38 -12.67 -32.02
CA ARG A 42 -43.31 -12.17 -32.87
C ARG A 42 -41.89 -12.09 -32.28
N ALA A 43 -41.07 -13.01 -32.72
CA ALA A 43 -39.62 -12.98 -32.59
C ALA A 43 -39.00 -11.76 -33.25
N THR A 44 -38.47 -10.88 -32.49
CA THR A 44 -37.41 -9.97 -32.91
C THR A 44 -36.08 -10.54 -32.40
N LYS A 45 -35.19 -10.91 -33.33
CA LYS A 45 -33.80 -11.22 -33.06
C LYS A 45 -33.14 -9.99 -32.43
N SER A 46 -32.86 -9.99 -31.14
CA SER A 46 -31.95 -9.05 -30.52
C SER A 46 -30.54 -9.64 -30.49
N THR A 47 -29.71 -9.05 -31.25
CA THR A 47 -28.27 -9.23 -31.28
C THR A 47 -27.67 -8.80 -29.93
N GLY A 48 -26.74 -9.63 -29.38
CA GLY A 48 -25.74 -9.23 -28.38
C GLY A 48 -26.26 -9.07 -26.97
N SER A 49 -26.43 -10.19 -26.25
CA SER A 49 -26.44 -10.17 -24.79
C SER A 49 -25.03 -9.82 -24.32
N ALA A 50 -24.79 -8.57 -23.95
CA ALA A 50 -23.63 -8.22 -23.17
C ALA A 50 -23.77 -8.95 -21.82
N SER A 51 -22.91 -9.93 -21.59
CA SER A 51 -22.82 -10.62 -20.29
C SER A 51 -22.52 -9.58 -19.21
N SER A 52 -23.29 -9.62 -18.12
CA SER A 52 -23.00 -8.78 -16.94
C SER A 52 -21.55 -9.00 -16.49
N PRO A 53 -20.85 -7.92 -16.05
CA PRO A 53 -19.48 -8.05 -15.55
C PRO A 53 -19.39 -9.13 -14.46
N ARG A 54 -18.39 -10.00 -14.54
CA ARG A 54 -18.19 -11.08 -13.56
C ARG A 54 -17.66 -10.49 -12.26
N GLY A 55 -18.36 -10.74 -11.14
CA GLY A 55 -17.94 -10.31 -9.81
C GLY A 55 -16.74 -11.09 -9.28
N ILE A 56 -16.06 -10.55 -8.26
CA ILE A 56 -14.92 -11.20 -7.58
C ILE A 56 -15.25 -12.62 -7.09
N PRO A 57 -16.42 -12.91 -6.49
CA PRO A 57 -16.76 -14.27 -6.07
C PRO A 57 -16.84 -15.28 -7.23
N GLU A 58 -17.24 -14.84 -8.41
CA GLU A 58 -17.29 -15.67 -9.60
C GLU A 58 -15.90 -15.95 -10.15
N MET A 59 -15.08 -14.91 -10.31
CA MET A 59 -13.67 -15.02 -10.69
C MET A 59 -12.88 -15.89 -9.68
N TYR A 60 -13.18 -15.78 -8.38
CA TYR A 60 -12.58 -16.61 -7.34
C TYR A 60 -12.89 -18.09 -7.53
N ARG A 61 -14.12 -18.45 -7.87
CA ARG A 61 -14.48 -19.88 -8.11
C ARG A 61 -13.68 -20.50 -9.24
N GLU A 62 -13.34 -19.72 -10.26
CA GLU A 62 -12.51 -20.17 -11.38
C GLU A 62 -11.03 -20.31 -10.99
N LYS A 63 -10.48 -19.35 -10.20
CA LYS A 63 -9.05 -19.25 -9.89
C LYS A 63 -8.64 -19.85 -8.54
N SER A 64 -9.59 -20.21 -7.67
CA SER A 64 -9.31 -20.67 -6.29
C SER A 64 -8.44 -21.93 -6.21
N GLN A 65 -8.42 -22.74 -7.26
CA GLN A 65 -7.61 -23.96 -7.35
C GLN A 65 -6.09 -23.65 -7.38
N ASN A 66 -5.70 -22.42 -7.71
CA ASN A 66 -4.31 -22.01 -7.78
C ASN A 66 -3.70 -21.65 -6.42
N LEU A 67 -4.53 -21.48 -5.38
CA LEU A 67 -4.06 -21.16 -4.03
C LEU A 67 -3.72 -22.42 -3.25
N ARG A 68 -2.49 -22.47 -2.72
CA ARG A 68 -2.05 -23.57 -1.89
C ARG A 68 -2.73 -23.54 -0.52
N ALA A 69 -3.37 -24.66 -0.13
CA ALA A 69 -3.82 -24.88 1.24
C ALA A 69 -2.66 -25.41 2.09
N PHE A 70 -2.31 -24.71 3.16
CA PHE A 70 -1.25 -25.10 4.10
C PHE A 70 -1.88 -25.72 5.35
N SER A 71 -1.24 -26.79 5.88
CA SER A 71 -1.60 -27.30 7.20
C SER A 71 -1.09 -26.38 8.31
N LEU A 72 -1.81 -26.33 9.43
CA LEU A 72 -1.40 -25.55 10.59
C LEU A 72 -0.06 -26.02 11.18
N SER A 73 0.23 -27.33 11.13
CA SER A 73 1.50 -27.92 11.56
C SER A 73 2.66 -27.36 10.75
N HIS A 74 2.53 -27.34 9.42
CA HIS A 74 3.56 -26.79 8.53
C HIS A 74 3.83 -25.31 8.80
N LEU A 75 2.78 -24.49 9.02
CA LEU A 75 2.96 -23.08 9.33
C LEU A 75 3.54 -22.84 10.74
N ARG A 76 3.28 -23.72 11.70
CA ARG A 76 3.95 -23.71 13.02
C ARG A 76 5.43 -24.00 12.90
N GLU A 77 5.78 -25.02 12.15
CA GLU A 77 7.18 -25.37 11.88
C GLU A 77 7.90 -24.21 11.21
N ALA A 78 7.36 -23.67 10.12
CA ALA A 78 7.91 -22.54 9.37
C ALA A 78 8.16 -21.29 10.23
N THR A 79 7.44 -21.12 11.34
CA THR A 79 7.51 -19.96 12.23
C THR A 79 8.09 -20.28 13.62
N ASN A 80 8.68 -21.44 13.81
CA ASN A 80 9.10 -21.94 15.12
C ASN A 80 7.98 -21.73 16.17
N ASN A 81 6.78 -22.27 15.86
CA ASN A 81 5.56 -22.15 16.67
C ASN A 81 5.14 -20.69 16.94
N PHE A 82 5.19 -19.85 15.91
CA PHE A 82 4.90 -18.39 15.98
C PHE A 82 5.77 -17.68 17.01
N HIS A 83 7.06 -17.97 17.01
CA HIS A 83 7.99 -17.44 17.98
C HIS A 83 8.08 -15.91 17.88
N ARG A 84 8.15 -15.25 19.04
CA ARG A 84 8.14 -13.77 19.12
C ARG A 84 9.25 -13.07 18.34
N THR A 85 10.42 -13.70 18.18
CA THR A 85 11.55 -13.13 17.43
C THR A 85 11.29 -13.05 15.94
N LEU A 86 10.38 -13.88 15.42
CA LEU A 86 9.96 -13.90 14.02
C LEU A 86 8.75 -12.99 13.75
N LYS A 87 8.22 -12.33 14.76
CA LYS A 87 7.08 -11.43 14.62
C LYS A 87 7.48 -10.16 13.88
N LEU A 88 6.91 -9.96 12.70
CA LEU A 88 7.13 -8.78 11.84
C LEU A 88 6.27 -7.60 12.27
N GLY A 89 5.04 -7.86 12.71
CA GLY A 89 4.10 -6.82 13.11
C GLY A 89 2.86 -7.37 13.81
N GLU A 90 2.07 -6.48 14.38
CA GLU A 90 0.80 -6.78 15.04
C GLU A 90 -0.16 -5.62 14.82
N GLY A 91 -1.39 -5.93 14.52
CA GLY A 91 -2.47 -4.96 14.33
C GLY A 91 -3.79 -5.46 14.91
N GLY A 92 -4.86 -4.69 14.74
CA GLY A 92 -6.20 -5.06 15.21
C GLY A 92 -6.73 -6.37 14.63
N PHE A 93 -6.19 -6.80 13.50
CA PHE A 93 -6.64 -7.98 12.75
C PHE A 93 -5.80 -9.24 13.00
N GLY A 94 -4.70 -9.14 13.72
CA GLY A 94 -3.83 -10.27 14.03
C GLY A 94 -2.35 -9.93 14.06
N SER A 95 -1.53 -10.96 14.01
CA SER A 95 -0.06 -10.88 14.05
C SER A 95 0.55 -11.46 12.78
N VAL A 96 1.61 -10.82 12.27
CA VAL A 96 2.36 -11.29 11.09
C VAL A 96 3.72 -11.80 11.53
N TYR A 97 4.13 -12.96 11.00
CA TYR A 97 5.40 -13.63 11.32
C TYR A 97 6.19 -13.88 10.04
N LYS A 98 7.52 -13.79 10.15
CA LYS A 98 8.43 -14.30 9.14
C LYS A 98 8.45 -15.83 9.25
N GLY A 99 8.29 -16.50 8.13
CA GLY A 99 8.38 -17.97 8.04
C GLY A 99 9.38 -18.40 6.99
N SER A 100 9.84 -19.65 7.11
CA SER A 100 10.70 -20.32 6.11
C SER A 100 10.03 -21.63 5.73
N LEU A 101 9.58 -21.73 4.47
CA LEU A 101 8.92 -22.91 3.93
C LEU A 101 9.94 -23.74 3.15
N MET A 102 10.15 -24.97 3.57
CA MET A 102 10.97 -25.90 2.80
C MET A 102 10.26 -26.29 1.49
N PRO A 103 11.00 -26.45 0.38
CA PRO A 103 10.46 -27.02 -0.84
C PRO A 103 9.85 -28.41 -0.59
N PRO A 104 8.81 -28.82 -1.36
CA PRO A 104 8.13 -30.11 -1.16
C PRO A 104 9.06 -31.33 -1.31
N ASP A 105 10.11 -31.21 -2.11
CA ASP A 105 11.13 -32.22 -2.35
C ASP A 105 12.25 -32.21 -1.31
N GLY A 106 12.22 -31.28 -0.36
CA GLY A 106 13.26 -31.10 0.65
C GLY A 106 14.61 -30.64 0.11
N GLN A 107 14.69 -30.29 -1.19
CA GLN A 107 15.92 -29.83 -1.82
C GLN A 107 15.79 -28.33 -2.20
N GLY A 108 16.88 -27.59 -2.01
CA GLY A 108 16.94 -26.17 -2.33
C GLY A 108 16.77 -25.25 -1.12
N ASP A 109 16.86 -23.95 -1.38
CA ASP A 109 16.76 -22.92 -0.34
C ASP A 109 15.32 -22.75 0.15
N PRO A 110 15.12 -22.54 1.47
CA PRO A 110 13.80 -22.28 2.02
C PRO A 110 13.20 -21.00 1.45
N LEU A 111 11.94 -21.08 1.02
CA LEU A 111 11.19 -19.89 0.62
C LEU A 111 10.82 -19.05 1.84
N VAL A 112 11.34 -17.83 1.91
CA VAL A 112 10.99 -16.88 2.97
C VAL A 112 9.63 -16.28 2.67
N VAL A 113 8.72 -16.32 3.66
CA VAL A 113 7.33 -15.87 3.54
C VAL A 113 6.91 -14.99 4.72
N ALA A 114 5.83 -14.24 4.54
CA ALA A 114 5.12 -13.56 5.62
C ALA A 114 3.82 -14.33 5.92
N ILE A 115 3.63 -14.71 7.18
CA ILE A 115 2.46 -15.49 7.63
C ILE A 115 1.62 -14.62 8.56
N LYS A 116 0.43 -14.19 8.10
CA LYS A 116 -0.54 -13.42 8.88
C LYS A 116 -1.47 -14.39 9.59
N LYS A 117 -1.39 -14.40 10.91
CA LYS A 117 -2.30 -15.16 11.78
C LYS A 117 -3.39 -14.22 12.25
N LEU A 118 -4.62 -14.41 11.77
CA LEU A 118 -5.72 -13.54 12.12
C LEU A 118 -6.23 -13.81 13.53
N ASN A 119 -6.73 -12.75 14.15
CA ASN A 119 -7.42 -12.87 15.42
C ASN A 119 -8.83 -13.42 15.17
N THR A 120 -9.10 -14.63 15.64
CA THR A 120 -10.36 -15.33 15.44
C THR A 120 -11.39 -15.05 16.53
N GLN A 121 -11.06 -14.22 17.52
CA GLN A 121 -12.02 -13.76 18.51
C GLN A 121 -13.00 -12.77 17.86
N GLY A 122 -14.14 -13.27 17.38
CA GLY A 122 -15.18 -12.52 16.72
C GLY A 122 -15.32 -12.76 15.21
N LEU A 123 -16.50 -12.43 14.68
CA LEU A 123 -16.85 -12.63 13.26
C LEU A 123 -16.04 -11.72 12.30
N GLN A 124 -15.48 -10.63 12.80
CA GLN A 124 -14.78 -9.64 11.98
C GLN A 124 -13.49 -10.21 11.34
N GLY A 125 -12.70 -10.94 12.12
CA GLY A 125 -11.46 -11.55 11.60
C GLY A 125 -11.74 -12.57 10.50
N HIS A 126 -12.78 -13.38 10.66
CA HIS A 126 -13.18 -14.34 9.62
C HIS A 126 -13.63 -13.65 8.32
N LYS A 127 -14.47 -12.60 8.42
CA LYS A 127 -14.91 -11.83 7.23
C LYS A 127 -13.73 -11.21 6.48
N GLN A 128 -12.74 -10.70 7.21
CA GLN A 128 -11.53 -10.14 6.59
C GLN A 128 -10.67 -11.21 5.93
N TRP A 129 -10.51 -12.36 6.58
CA TRP A 129 -9.79 -13.49 5.99
C TRP A 129 -10.43 -13.94 4.68
N VAL A 130 -11.77 -14.09 4.65
CA VAL A 130 -12.50 -14.46 3.43
C VAL A 130 -12.30 -13.43 2.33
N ALA A 131 -12.44 -12.13 2.66
CA ALA A 131 -12.25 -11.05 1.68
C ALA A 131 -10.81 -11.09 1.12
N GLU A 132 -9.80 -11.19 1.97
CA GLU A 132 -8.39 -11.19 1.57
C GLU A 132 -8.07 -12.38 0.66
N VAL A 133 -8.59 -13.59 0.98
CA VAL A 133 -8.44 -14.77 0.12
C VAL A 133 -9.15 -14.57 -1.22
N GLN A 134 -10.40 -14.09 -1.23
CA GLN A 134 -11.17 -13.91 -2.46
C GLN A 134 -10.55 -12.88 -3.40
N PHE A 135 -10.17 -11.71 -2.87
CA PHE A 135 -9.56 -10.66 -3.69
C PHE A 135 -8.19 -11.08 -4.20
N LEU A 136 -7.27 -11.50 -3.34
CA LEU A 136 -5.88 -11.79 -3.73
C LEU A 136 -5.71 -13.10 -4.51
N ALA A 137 -6.73 -13.96 -4.56
CA ALA A 137 -6.73 -15.12 -5.46
C ALA A 137 -6.93 -14.73 -6.93
N VAL A 138 -7.58 -13.60 -7.19
CA VAL A 138 -7.95 -13.16 -8.54
C VAL A 138 -7.18 -11.94 -9.02
N LEU A 139 -6.71 -11.11 -8.10
CA LEU A 139 -5.98 -9.89 -8.41
C LEU A 139 -4.49 -10.20 -8.63
N GLU A 140 -3.97 -9.80 -9.78
CA GLU A 140 -2.56 -10.00 -10.13
C GLU A 140 -2.00 -8.72 -10.75
N HIS A 141 -1.05 -8.09 -10.04
CA HIS A 141 -0.40 -6.86 -10.47
C HIS A 141 0.97 -6.71 -9.76
N PRO A 142 2.02 -6.19 -10.40
CA PRO A 142 3.34 -6.03 -9.78
C PRO A 142 3.34 -5.20 -8.50
N ASN A 143 2.40 -4.26 -8.36
CA ASN A 143 2.27 -3.42 -7.17
C ASN A 143 1.19 -3.91 -6.18
N LEU A 144 0.79 -5.17 -6.25
CA LEU A 144 -0.02 -5.84 -5.24
C LEU A 144 0.77 -6.98 -4.60
N VAL A 145 0.58 -7.19 -3.29
CA VAL A 145 1.22 -8.31 -2.59
C VAL A 145 0.65 -9.64 -3.09
N LYS A 146 1.53 -10.62 -3.35
CA LYS A 146 1.11 -11.95 -3.81
C LYS A 146 0.70 -12.81 -2.64
N LEU A 147 -0.51 -13.33 -2.66
CA LEU A 147 -0.98 -14.38 -1.76
C LEU A 147 -0.50 -15.75 -2.31
N LEU A 148 0.30 -16.46 -1.53
CA LEU A 148 0.83 -17.78 -1.88
C LEU A 148 -0.11 -18.91 -1.46
N GLY A 149 -0.93 -18.65 -0.46
CA GLY A 149 -1.91 -19.60 0.02
C GLY A 149 -2.47 -19.25 1.39
N TYR A 150 -3.23 -20.18 1.95
CA TYR A 150 -3.96 -19.97 3.20
C TYR A 150 -3.99 -21.24 4.08
N CYS A 151 -4.35 -21.06 5.35
CA CYS A 151 -4.75 -22.13 6.25
C CYS A 151 -6.11 -21.82 6.84
N ALA A 152 -7.01 -22.80 6.74
CA ALA A 152 -8.35 -22.78 7.33
C ALA A 152 -8.52 -24.09 8.10
N THR A 153 -8.35 -24.06 9.41
CA THR A 153 -8.50 -25.24 10.25
C THR A 153 -9.49 -24.93 11.37
N ASP A 154 -10.49 -25.76 11.48
CA ASP A 154 -11.49 -25.74 12.54
C ASP A 154 -11.29 -27.01 13.37
N GLY A 155 -11.00 -26.88 14.66
CA GLY A 155 -10.71 -28.00 15.53
C GLY A 155 -10.95 -27.69 17.00
N GLU A 156 -10.66 -28.64 17.88
CA GLU A 156 -10.84 -28.51 19.34
C GLU A 156 -10.15 -27.27 19.96
N ARG A 157 -9.06 -26.81 19.31
CA ARG A 157 -8.33 -25.61 19.72
C ARG A 157 -8.91 -24.30 19.11
N GLY A 158 -10.11 -24.35 18.57
CA GLY A 158 -10.81 -23.25 17.92
C GLY A 158 -10.42 -23.05 16.45
N ILE A 159 -11.06 -22.04 15.87
CA ILE A 159 -10.90 -21.67 14.47
C ILE A 159 -9.53 -21.01 14.26
N GLN A 160 -8.76 -21.52 13.30
CA GLN A 160 -7.48 -20.92 12.88
C GLN A 160 -7.61 -20.43 11.44
N ARG A 161 -7.25 -19.16 11.20
CA ARG A 161 -7.27 -18.51 9.89
C ARG A 161 -5.93 -17.83 9.68
N LEU A 162 -5.16 -18.35 8.73
CA LEU A 162 -3.84 -17.80 8.39
C LEU A 162 -3.77 -17.53 6.88
N LEU A 163 -2.93 -16.57 6.52
CA LEU A 163 -2.62 -16.19 5.14
C LEU A 163 -1.12 -16.20 4.96
N VAL A 164 -0.66 -16.71 3.83
CA VAL A 164 0.77 -16.84 3.50
C VAL A 164 1.06 -15.97 2.28
N TYR A 165 1.95 -15.00 2.44
CA TYR A 165 2.32 -14.02 1.43
C TYR A 165 3.80 -14.10 1.07
N GLU A 166 4.16 -13.54 -0.08
CA GLU A 166 5.54 -13.18 -0.37
C GLU A 166 6.09 -12.27 0.75
N TYR A 167 7.39 -12.40 1.02
CA TYR A 167 8.03 -11.63 2.09
C TYR A 167 8.55 -10.29 1.58
N MET A 168 8.25 -9.20 2.30
CA MET A 168 8.69 -7.84 1.99
C MET A 168 9.83 -7.43 2.93
N PRO A 169 11.10 -7.51 2.48
CA PRO A 169 12.26 -7.29 3.36
C PRO A 169 12.42 -5.85 3.81
N ASN A 170 11.99 -4.88 2.99
CA ASN A 170 12.13 -3.47 3.30
C ASN A 170 10.92 -2.88 4.06
N LYS A 171 10.08 -3.75 4.68
CA LYS A 171 8.97 -3.32 5.56
C LYS A 171 7.95 -2.44 4.84
N SER A 172 7.37 -1.45 5.55
CA SER A 172 6.37 -0.54 5.01
C SER A 172 6.93 0.87 4.76
N LEU A 173 6.25 1.63 3.90
CA LEU A 173 6.52 3.06 3.69
C LEU A 173 6.42 3.84 5.02
N GLU A 174 5.47 3.49 5.91
CA GLU A 174 5.32 4.06 7.24
C GLU A 174 6.60 3.92 8.07
N ASP A 175 7.24 2.74 8.05
CA ASP A 175 8.48 2.48 8.80
C ASP A 175 9.58 3.46 8.38
N HIS A 176 9.74 3.69 7.08
CA HIS A 176 10.77 4.59 6.55
C HIS A 176 10.44 6.07 6.75
N LEU A 177 9.17 6.45 6.65
CA LEU A 177 8.77 7.84 6.84
C LEU A 177 8.82 8.28 8.31
N PHE A 178 8.55 7.40 9.27
CA PHE A 178 8.30 7.84 10.65
C PHE A 178 9.20 7.22 11.71
N ARG A 179 9.93 6.14 11.42
CA ARG A 179 10.89 5.58 12.38
C ARG A 179 12.24 6.28 12.25
N ARG A 180 12.67 6.99 13.28
CA ARG A 180 13.95 7.71 13.31
C ARG A 180 15.17 6.80 13.11
N ALA A 181 15.08 5.53 13.51
CA ALA A 181 16.15 4.54 13.34
C ALA A 181 16.32 4.07 11.88
N MET A 182 15.36 4.38 10.99
CA MET A 182 15.46 4.04 9.57
C MET A 182 16.09 5.19 8.79
N PRO A 183 16.98 4.91 7.83
CA PRO A 183 17.48 5.93 6.92
C PRO A 183 16.32 6.62 6.19
N ALA A 184 16.45 7.94 5.98
CA ALA A 184 15.45 8.68 5.21
C ALA A 184 15.45 8.20 3.75
N LEU A 185 14.28 7.87 3.22
CA LEU A 185 14.13 7.58 1.80
C LEU A 185 14.52 8.81 0.97
N PRO A 186 15.40 8.66 -0.04
CA PRO A 186 15.69 9.71 -0.99
C PRO A 186 14.44 10.20 -1.71
N TRP A 187 14.42 11.45 -2.14
CA TRP A 187 13.27 12.05 -2.80
C TRP A 187 12.77 11.24 -4.00
N ARG A 188 13.69 10.83 -4.90
CA ARG A 188 13.34 10.02 -6.07
C ARG A 188 12.72 8.67 -5.67
N THR A 189 13.26 8.00 -4.65
CA THR A 189 12.68 6.75 -4.16
C THR A 189 11.28 6.94 -3.63
N ARG A 190 10.99 8.07 -2.93
CA ARG A 190 9.62 8.39 -2.49
C ARG A 190 8.65 8.55 -3.66
N LEU A 191 9.09 9.22 -4.73
CA LEU A 191 8.28 9.38 -5.95
C LEU A 191 8.04 8.05 -6.66
N ASN A 192 9.06 7.19 -6.78
CA ASN A 192 8.92 5.85 -7.37
C ASN A 192 7.93 4.99 -6.58
N ILE A 193 8.03 5.01 -5.24
CA ILE A 193 7.12 4.27 -4.36
C ILE A 193 5.68 4.73 -4.56
N ILE A 194 5.43 6.05 -4.55
CA ILE A 194 4.04 6.52 -4.67
C ILE A 194 3.49 6.34 -6.08
N LEU A 195 4.33 6.40 -7.12
CA LEU A 195 3.93 6.10 -8.48
C LEU A 195 3.49 4.63 -8.62
N GLY A 196 4.30 3.67 -8.14
CA GLY A 196 3.93 2.26 -8.18
C GLY A 196 2.68 1.97 -7.33
N ALA A 197 2.52 2.60 -6.16
CA ALA A 197 1.29 2.50 -5.38
C ALA A 197 0.08 3.04 -6.14
N ALA A 198 0.23 4.17 -6.88
CA ALA A 198 -0.81 4.72 -7.74
C ALA A 198 -1.18 3.76 -8.88
N GLN A 199 -0.20 3.10 -9.48
CA GLN A 199 -0.43 2.08 -10.53
C GLN A 199 -1.22 0.89 -9.99
N GLY A 200 -0.88 0.38 -8.78
CA GLY A 200 -1.66 -0.65 -8.11
C GLY A 200 -3.10 -0.23 -7.84
N MET A 201 -3.31 1.01 -7.40
CA MET A 201 -4.64 1.57 -7.18
C MET A 201 -5.42 1.77 -8.48
N ALA A 202 -4.76 2.22 -9.56
CA ALA A 202 -5.38 2.38 -10.88
C ALA A 202 -5.84 1.02 -11.44
N TYR A 203 -5.05 -0.04 -11.24
CA TYR A 203 -5.45 -1.40 -11.60
C TYR A 203 -6.73 -1.82 -10.84
N LEU A 204 -6.83 -1.57 -9.53
CA LEU A 204 -8.01 -1.90 -8.74
C LEU A 204 -9.26 -1.12 -9.18
N HIS A 205 -9.11 0.16 -9.51
CA HIS A 205 -10.23 1.04 -9.83
C HIS A 205 -10.68 0.94 -11.29
N GLU A 206 -9.76 0.70 -12.23
CA GLU A 206 -9.98 0.93 -13.67
C GLU A 206 -9.52 -0.26 -14.53
N GLY A 207 -8.67 -1.15 -14.00
CA GLY A 207 -8.05 -2.24 -14.78
C GLY A 207 -8.82 -3.56 -14.78
N LEU A 208 -9.97 -3.63 -14.12
CA LEU A 208 -10.76 -4.85 -13.90
C LEU A 208 -12.16 -4.72 -14.47
N GLU A 209 -12.81 -5.86 -14.79
CA GLU A 209 -14.23 -5.89 -15.20
C GLU A 209 -15.15 -5.30 -14.11
N VAL A 210 -14.83 -5.54 -12.85
CA VAL A 210 -15.53 -5.00 -11.67
C VAL A 210 -14.55 -4.14 -10.87
N GLN A 211 -14.94 -2.90 -10.59
CA GLN A 211 -14.15 -2.01 -9.75
C GLN A 211 -13.92 -2.61 -8.37
N VAL A 212 -12.71 -2.44 -7.84
CA VAL A 212 -12.37 -2.82 -6.47
C VAL A 212 -12.02 -1.56 -5.68
N ILE A 213 -12.76 -1.32 -4.59
CA ILE A 213 -12.48 -0.25 -3.64
C ILE A 213 -11.59 -0.82 -2.53
N TYR A 214 -10.39 -0.30 -2.40
CA TYR A 214 -9.38 -0.83 -1.48
C TYR A 214 -9.69 -0.50 -0.01
N ARG A 215 -10.21 0.70 0.25
CA ARG A 215 -10.82 1.15 1.52
C ARG A 215 -9.86 1.43 2.69
N ASP A 216 -8.65 0.92 2.69
CA ASP A 216 -7.67 1.17 3.76
C ASP A 216 -6.28 1.55 3.23
N PHE A 217 -6.27 2.47 2.23
CA PHE A 217 -5.01 3.00 1.70
C PHE A 217 -4.34 3.89 2.75
N LYS A 218 -3.11 3.51 3.13
CA LYS A 218 -2.27 4.20 4.10
C LYS A 218 -0.81 3.77 3.97
N SER A 219 0.12 4.56 4.48
CA SER A 219 1.55 4.29 4.36
C SER A 219 2.00 2.96 4.99
N SER A 220 1.29 2.44 6.01
CA SER A 220 1.61 1.13 6.60
C SER A 220 1.20 -0.06 5.74
N ASN A 221 0.28 0.12 4.78
CA ASN A 221 -0.19 -0.92 3.88
C ASN A 221 0.55 -0.89 2.53
N VAL A 222 1.48 0.05 2.32
CA VAL A 222 2.42 0.08 1.20
C VAL A 222 3.70 -0.61 1.67
N LEU A 223 3.86 -1.88 1.33
CA LEU A 223 5.05 -2.69 1.64
C LEU A 223 6.09 -2.53 0.53
N LEU A 224 7.36 -2.77 0.87
CA LEU A 224 8.48 -2.56 -0.04
C LEU A 224 9.27 -3.86 -0.21
N ASP A 225 9.45 -4.27 -1.47
CA ASP A 225 10.26 -5.43 -1.83
C ASP A 225 11.77 -5.12 -1.67
N GLU A 226 12.64 -6.05 -2.05
CA GLU A 226 14.10 -5.91 -1.97
C GLU A 226 14.65 -4.72 -2.77
N ASN A 227 13.95 -4.29 -3.82
CA ASN A 227 14.31 -3.18 -4.70
C ASN A 227 13.59 -1.88 -4.36
N PHE A 228 12.87 -1.83 -3.22
CA PHE A 228 11.99 -0.73 -2.83
C PHE A 228 10.81 -0.51 -3.77
N ASN A 229 10.41 -1.50 -4.58
CA ASN A 229 9.14 -1.42 -5.31
C ASN A 229 7.98 -1.57 -4.34
N PRO A 230 6.94 -0.73 -4.47
CA PRO A 230 5.78 -0.77 -3.57
C PRO A 230 4.82 -1.90 -3.95
N LYS A 231 4.27 -2.54 -2.94
CA LYS A 231 3.19 -3.51 -3.07
C LYS A 231 2.11 -3.23 -2.04
N LEU A 232 0.87 -3.05 -2.51
CA LEU A 232 -0.30 -2.85 -1.66
C LEU A 232 -0.66 -4.15 -0.96
N SER A 233 -0.91 -4.07 0.35
CA SER A 233 -1.19 -5.21 1.22
C SER A 233 -2.46 -5.00 2.06
N ASP A 234 -2.94 -6.02 2.73
CA ASP A 234 -4.11 -5.98 3.63
C ASP A 234 -5.45 -5.64 2.92
N PHE A 235 -5.95 -6.61 2.14
CA PHE A 235 -7.21 -6.52 1.39
C PHE A 235 -8.45 -6.91 2.22
N GLY A 236 -8.29 -7.09 3.53
CA GLY A 236 -9.38 -7.53 4.42
C GLY A 236 -10.58 -6.58 4.50
N LEU A 237 -10.41 -5.33 4.09
CA LEU A 237 -11.49 -4.34 4.01
C LEU A 237 -11.95 -4.03 2.59
N ALA A 238 -11.30 -4.59 1.57
CA ALA A 238 -11.66 -4.35 0.16
C ALA A 238 -13.11 -4.73 -0.14
N ARG A 239 -13.69 -4.04 -1.13
CA ARG A 239 -15.08 -4.26 -1.60
C ARG A 239 -15.14 -4.12 -3.12
N GLU A 240 -16.05 -4.88 -3.71
CA GLU A 240 -16.49 -4.58 -5.08
C GLU A 240 -17.15 -3.21 -5.12
N GLY A 241 -16.88 -2.47 -6.16
CA GLY A 241 -17.52 -1.19 -6.45
C GLY A 241 -19.02 -1.37 -6.77
N PRO A 242 -19.71 -0.26 -7.00
CA PRO A 242 -21.12 -0.29 -7.35
C PRO A 242 -21.33 -0.96 -8.72
N ILE A 243 -22.36 -1.80 -8.84
CA ILE A 243 -22.73 -2.52 -10.06
C ILE A 243 -24.06 -1.97 -10.60
N GLY A 244 -24.18 -1.89 -11.93
CA GLY A 244 -25.34 -1.33 -12.62
C GLY A 244 -25.50 0.17 -12.33
N ASP A 245 -26.74 0.61 -12.09
CA ASP A 245 -27.07 2.03 -11.87
C ASP A 245 -26.72 2.57 -10.48
N ARG A 246 -26.05 1.76 -9.66
CA ARG A 246 -25.63 2.19 -8.31
C ARG A 246 -24.46 3.14 -8.38
N THR A 247 -24.49 4.21 -7.61
CA THR A 247 -23.42 5.24 -7.56
C THR A 247 -22.40 5.00 -6.45
N HIS A 248 -22.71 4.15 -5.47
CA HIS A 248 -21.87 3.86 -4.30
C HIS A 248 -22.23 2.54 -3.65
N VAL A 249 -21.37 2.07 -2.75
CA VAL A 249 -21.63 0.94 -1.85
C VAL A 249 -21.99 1.50 -0.47
N SER A 250 -23.22 1.25 0.00
CA SER A 250 -23.63 1.64 1.37
C SER A 250 -23.05 0.66 2.39
N THR A 251 -22.25 1.15 3.31
CA THR A 251 -21.59 0.32 4.33
C THR A 251 -21.21 1.14 5.56
N ALA A 252 -21.21 0.50 6.73
CA ALA A 252 -20.70 1.16 7.92
C ALA A 252 -19.27 1.66 7.70
N PRO A 253 -18.94 2.91 8.08
CA PRO A 253 -17.60 3.44 7.97
C PRO A 253 -16.60 2.60 8.77
N VAL A 254 -15.59 2.08 8.09
CA VAL A 254 -14.43 1.40 8.67
C VAL A 254 -13.17 1.88 7.97
N GLY A 255 -12.01 1.63 8.55
CA GLY A 255 -10.72 2.06 8.04
C GLY A 255 -9.88 2.70 9.12
N THR A 256 -8.88 3.48 8.72
CA THR A 256 -7.91 4.09 9.63
C THR A 256 -8.20 5.57 9.84
N VAL A 257 -8.29 6.01 11.10
CA VAL A 257 -8.55 7.42 11.45
C VAL A 257 -7.47 8.32 10.84
N GLY A 258 -7.91 9.40 10.20
CA GLY A 258 -7.03 10.37 9.53
C GLY A 258 -6.85 10.13 8.03
N TYR A 259 -7.26 8.94 7.51
CA TYR A 259 -7.19 8.61 6.08
C TYR A 259 -8.57 8.54 5.43
N ALA A 260 -9.63 8.29 6.18
CA ALA A 260 -10.97 8.13 5.64
C ALA A 260 -11.52 9.45 5.06
N ALA A 261 -12.15 9.35 3.89
CA ALA A 261 -12.79 10.48 3.22
C ALA A 261 -14.00 11.02 4.04
N PRO A 262 -14.19 12.33 4.11
CA PRO A 262 -15.24 12.92 4.95
C PRO A 262 -16.64 12.43 4.57
N GLU A 263 -16.99 12.42 3.28
CA GLU A 263 -18.30 11.94 2.81
C GLU A 263 -18.55 10.47 3.18
N TYR A 264 -17.50 9.64 3.15
CA TYR A 264 -17.63 8.24 3.54
C TYR A 264 -17.88 8.10 5.06
N VAL A 265 -17.20 8.92 5.87
CA VAL A 265 -17.39 8.93 7.34
C VAL A 265 -18.80 9.43 7.70
N GLU A 266 -19.29 10.46 7.00
CA GLU A 266 -20.57 11.11 7.29
C GLU A 266 -21.77 10.30 6.80
N THR A 267 -21.67 9.67 5.62
CA THR A 267 -22.83 9.08 4.94
C THR A 267 -22.77 7.55 4.82
N GLY A 268 -21.60 6.93 5.00
CA GLY A 268 -21.38 5.52 4.71
C GLY A 268 -21.35 5.19 3.22
N HIS A 269 -21.34 6.21 2.33
CA HIS A 269 -21.26 6.02 0.88
C HIS A 269 -19.82 5.82 0.44
N LEU A 270 -19.46 4.58 0.19
CA LEU A 270 -18.12 4.17 -0.23
C LEU A 270 -18.01 4.16 -1.75
N THR A 271 -16.96 4.77 -2.29
CA THR A 271 -16.64 4.80 -3.72
C THR A 271 -15.12 4.73 -3.92
N ILE A 272 -14.67 4.52 -5.17
CA ILE A 272 -13.25 4.66 -5.51
C ILE A 272 -12.71 6.06 -5.18
N LYS A 273 -13.56 7.08 -5.17
CA LYS A 273 -13.16 8.45 -4.78
C LYS A 273 -12.81 8.57 -3.29
N SER A 274 -13.27 7.65 -2.46
CA SER A 274 -12.85 7.57 -1.05
C SER A 274 -11.39 7.13 -0.92
N ASP A 275 -10.93 6.21 -1.78
CA ASP A 275 -9.51 5.81 -1.86
C ASP A 275 -8.61 6.94 -2.37
N ILE A 276 -9.11 7.75 -3.33
CA ILE A 276 -8.38 8.93 -3.85
C ILE A 276 -8.09 9.93 -2.72
N TRP A 277 -9.04 10.15 -1.83
CA TRP A 277 -8.81 10.98 -0.64
C TRP A 277 -7.67 10.41 0.22
N SER A 278 -7.73 9.13 0.55
CA SER A 278 -6.68 8.45 1.35
C SER A 278 -5.31 8.56 0.67
N PHE A 279 -5.27 8.47 -0.68
CA PHE A 279 -4.07 8.67 -1.47
C PHE A 279 -3.50 10.09 -1.31
N GLY A 280 -4.35 11.11 -1.36
CA GLY A 280 -3.97 12.51 -1.11
C GLY A 280 -3.36 12.71 0.28
N VAL A 281 -3.86 12.01 1.30
CA VAL A 281 -3.29 12.04 2.66
C VAL A 281 -1.86 11.48 2.66
N VAL A 282 -1.63 10.33 2.00
CA VAL A 282 -0.29 9.70 1.92
C VAL A 282 0.68 10.55 1.12
N LEU A 283 0.24 11.30 0.09
CA LEU A 283 1.10 12.27 -0.60
C LEU A 283 1.65 13.33 0.37
N TYR A 284 0.84 13.83 1.29
CA TYR A 284 1.32 14.74 2.32
C TYR A 284 2.22 14.07 3.35
N GLU A 285 2.01 12.81 3.70
CA GLU A 285 2.95 12.05 4.55
C GLU A 285 4.34 11.94 3.89
N ILE A 286 4.38 11.69 2.57
CA ILE A 286 5.61 11.60 1.77
C ILE A 286 6.36 12.94 1.73
N LEU A 287 5.64 14.04 1.55
CA LEU A 287 6.21 15.38 1.52
C LEU A 287 6.81 15.79 2.87
N THR A 288 6.07 15.51 3.94
CA THR A 288 6.33 16.10 5.26
C THR A 288 7.12 15.19 6.20
N GLY A 289 7.13 13.87 5.94
CA GLY A 289 7.64 12.89 6.90
C GLY A 289 6.87 12.90 8.21
N ARG A 290 5.59 13.35 8.21
CA ARG A 290 4.73 13.42 9.39
C ARG A 290 3.54 12.48 9.26
N ARG A 291 3.11 11.92 10.40
CA ARG A 291 1.90 11.13 10.50
C ARG A 291 0.64 11.98 10.36
N THR A 292 -0.45 11.38 9.91
CA THR A 292 -1.77 12.05 9.83
C THR A 292 -2.20 12.68 11.13
N ILE A 293 -1.86 12.06 12.28
CA ILE A 293 -2.20 12.54 13.63
C ILE A 293 -0.98 12.36 14.54
N GLU A 294 -0.51 13.46 15.15
CA GLU A 294 0.58 13.49 16.12
C GLU A 294 0.14 14.23 17.39
N ARG A 295 -0.36 13.50 18.38
CA ARG A 295 -0.94 14.06 19.64
C ARG A 295 0.08 14.78 20.53
N ASN A 296 1.36 14.59 20.32
CA ASN A 296 2.46 15.21 21.05
C ASN A 296 2.85 16.60 20.51
N ARG A 297 2.12 17.12 19.52
CA ARG A 297 2.31 18.46 18.95
C ARG A 297 1.29 19.46 19.49
N PRO A 298 1.54 20.78 19.34
CA PRO A 298 0.54 21.79 19.60
C PRO A 298 -0.78 21.49 18.88
N THR A 299 -1.91 21.83 19.47
CA THR A 299 -3.25 21.49 18.94
C THR A 299 -3.44 21.89 17.47
N SER A 300 -2.91 23.04 17.06
CA SER A 300 -2.96 23.54 15.68
C SER A 300 -2.13 22.70 14.69
N GLU A 301 -1.24 21.83 15.18
CA GLU A 301 -0.36 21.00 14.38
C GLU A 301 -0.64 19.49 14.51
N GLN A 302 -1.55 19.08 15.37
CA GLN A 302 -1.81 17.66 15.63
C GLN A 302 -2.33 16.91 14.42
N LYS A 303 -3.14 17.55 13.59
CA LYS A 303 -3.69 16.96 12.37
C LYS A 303 -2.89 17.46 11.17
N LEU A 304 -2.33 16.52 10.41
CA LEU A 304 -1.49 16.81 9.25
C LEU A 304 -2.21 17.73 8.25
N LEU A 305 -3.45 17.37 7.85
CA LEU A 305 -4.18 18.13 6.84
C LEU A 305 -4.55 19.56 7.28
N ASP A 306 -4.77 19.78 8.58
CA ASP A 306 -5.06 21.14 9.08
C ASP A 306 -3.78 21.98 9.16
N TRP A 307 -2.64 21.34 9.45
CA TRP A 307 -1.35 22.01 9.50
C TRP A 307 -0.85 22.40 8.10
N VAL A 308 -0.89 21.50 7.09
CA VAL A 308 -0.38 21.80 5.74
C VAL A 308 -1.16 22.91 5.04
N LYS A 309 -2.45 23.10 5.34
CA LYS A 309 -3.27 24.20 4.82
C LYS A 309 -2.71 25.59 5.13
N GLN A 310 -1.89 25.72 6.19
CA GLN A 310 -1.24 26.98 6.56
C GLN A 310 -0.08 27.34 5.63
N PHE A 311 0.34 26.38 4.76
CA PHE A 311 1.50 26.49 3.89
C PHE A 311 1.14 26.08 2.44
N PRO A 312 0.31 26.85 1.73
CA PRO A 312 -0.07 26.53 0.36
C PRO A 312 1.12 26.29 -0.56
N ALA A 313 0.96 25.45 -1.55
CA ALA A 313 2.05 25.02 -2.45
C ALA A 313 2.75 26.22 -3.15
N ASP A 314 2.02 27.30 -3.46
CA ASP A 314 2.56 28.51 -4.10
C ASP A 314 3.17 29.51 -3.10
N SER A 315 3.02 29.25 -1.80
CA SER A 315 3.56 30.11 -0.74
C SER A 315 5.09 30.04 -0.66
N ASN A 316 5.74 31.15 -0.31
CA ASN A 316 7.15 31.18 0.03
C ASN A 316 7.47 30.33 1.26
N LYS A 317 6.49 30.11 2.15
CA LYS A 317 6.61 29.30 3.37
C LYS A 317 6.45 27.79 3.09
N PHE A 318 6.12 27.37 1.87
CA PHE A 318 5.90 25.95 1.54
C PHE A 318 7.07 25.05 1.93
N ARG A 319 8.31 25.54 1.82
CA ARG A 319 9.50 24.76 2.20
C ARG A 319 9.49 24.29 3.66
N MET A 320 8.74 24.97 4.54
CA MET A 320 8.68 24.65 5.97
C MET A 320 7.96 23.31 6.26
N ILE A 321 7.14 22.82 5.34
CA ILE A 321 6.44 21.54 5.52
C ILE A 321 7.25 20.34 5.03
N ILE A 322 8.30 20.55 4.24
CA ILE A 322 9.06 19.44 3.65
C ILE A 322 9.86 18.72 4.72
N ASP A 323 9.89 17.38 4.64
CA ASP A 323 10.62 16.51 5.57
C ASP A 323 12.07 16.99 5.72
N PRO A 324 12.50 17.44 6.91
CA PRO A 324 13.85 17.95 7.12
C PRO A 324 14.93 16.90 6.89
N ARG A 325 14.60 15.60 6.98
CA ARG A 325 15.53 14.50 6.71
C ARG A 325 15.96 14.43 5.24
N LEU A 326 15.24 15.09 4.33
CA LEU A 326 15.67 15.24 2.94
C LEU A 326 16.85 16.19 2.78
N GLN A 327 17.14 17.04 3.78
CA GLN A 327 18.31 17.93 3.82
C GLN A 327 18.46 18.78 2.54
N GLY A 328 17.34 19.26 1.98
CA GLY A 328 17.35 20.04 0.74
C GLY A 328 17.56 19.24 -0.55
N ARG A 329 17.79 17.92 -0.47
CA ARG A 329 18.02 17.05 -1.62
C ARG A 329 16.68 16.62 -2.28
N TYR A 330 15.96 17.62 -2.80
CA TYR A 330 14.69 17.44 -3.53
C TYR A 330 14.46 18.62 -4.48
N SER A 331 13.67 18.41 -5.52
CA SER A 331 13.20 19.50 -6.37
C SER A 331 12.01 20.21 -5.71
N ILE A 332 12.17 21.51 -5.41
CA ILE A 332 11.07 22.29 -4.80
C ILE A 332 9.88 22.41 -5.75
N ASN A 333 10.12 22.49 -7.07
CA ASN A 333 9.07 22.54 -8.07
C ASN A 333 8.29 21.23 -8.13
N ALA A 334 8.98 20.08 -8.09
CA ALA A 334 8.35 18.78 -8.02
C ALA A 334 7.55 18.63 -6.71
N ALA A 335 8.10 19.04 -5.56
CA ALA A 335 7.40 18.99 -4.27
C ALA A 335 6.11 19.83 -4.28
N ARG A 336 6.14 21.04 -4.89
CA ARG A 336 4.94 21.87 -5.09
C ARG A 336 3.89 21.19 -5.99
N GLN A 337 4.33 20.54 -7.06
CA GLN A 337 3.40 19.81 -7.95
C GLN A 337 2.78 18.61 -7.23
N VAL A 338 3.55 17.85 -6.42
CA VAL A 338 3.01 16.78 -5.57
C VAL A 338 1.99 17.33 -4.56
N ALA A 339 2.23 18.49 -3.95
CA ALA A 339 1.28 19.12 -3.04
C ALA A 339 -0.02 19.52 -3.77
N LYS A 340 0.07 20.12 -4.96
CA LYS A 340 -1.10 20.45 -5.79
C LYS A 340 -1.90 19.21 -6.19
N LEU A 341 -1.22 18.12 -6.52
CA LEU A 341 -1.86 16.83 -6.77
C LEU A 341 -2.55 16.30 -5.51
N ALA A 342 -1.91 16.40 -4.34
CA ALA A 342 -2.53 16.02 -3.07
C ALA A 342 -3.79 16.85 -2.79
N ASP A 343 -3.75 18.17 -3.01
CA ASP A 343 -4.91 19.07 -2.85
C ASP A 343 -6.06 18.68 -3.78
N SER A 344 -5.77 18.31 -5.02
CA SER A 344 -6.80 17.82 -5.96
C SER A 344 -7.47 16.53 -5.48
N CYS A 345 -6.69 15.59 -4.91
CA CYS A 345 -7.19 14.36 -4.30
C CYS A 345 -8.03 14.64 -3.04
N LEU A 346 -7.72 15.70 -2.29
CA LEU A 346 -8.38 16.09 -1.03
C LEU A 346 -9.53 17.11 -1.24
N THR A 347 -10.02 17.27 -2.47
CA THR A 347 -11.17 18.10 -2.76
C THR A 347 -12.41 17.57 -2.05
N LYS A 348 -13.16 18.44 -1.36
CA LYS A 348 -14.36 18.06 -0.59
C LYS A 348 -15.40 17.35 -1.45
N ASN A 349 -15.70 17.89 -2.64
CA ASN A 349 -16.59 17.21 -3.58
C ASN A 349 -15.86 16.02 -4.21
N ALA A 350 -16.26 14.80 -3.84
CA ALA A 350 -15.66 13.57 -4.33
C ALA A 350 -15.64 13.45 -5.87
N ARG A 351 -16.66 14.01 -6.56
CA ARG A 351 -16.73 13.99 -8.04
C ARG A 351 -15.60 14.73 -8.71
N ASN A 352 -15.07 15.77 -8.04
CA ASN A 352 -14.01 16.63 -8.57
C ASN A 352 -12.61 16.07 -8.31
N ARG A 353 -12.47 14.98 -7.52
CA ARG A 353 -11.19 14.29 -7.34
C ARG A 353 -10.78 13.60 -8.64
N PRO A 354 -9.49 13.58 -9.00
CA PRO A 354 -9.01 12.90 -10.19
C PRO A 354 -9.34 11.39 -10.16
N SER A 355 -9.18 10.70 -11.28
CA SER A 355 -9.08 9.24 -11.31
C SER A 355 -7.66 8.80 -10.93
N MET A 356 -7.44 7.50 -10.62
CA MET A 356 -6.08 7.03 -10.33
C MET A 356 -5.20 7.04 -11.58
N SER A 357 -5.73 6.80 -12.78
CA SER A 357 -4.97 6.97 -14.03
C SER A 357 -4.49 8.41 -14.22
N GLN A 358 -5.32 9.41 -13.91
CA GLN A 358 -4.90 10.82 -13.93
C GLN A 358 -3.82 11.11 -12.87
N VAL A 359 -3.90 10.49 -11.69
CA VAL A 359 -2.87 10.60 -10.65
C VAL A 359 -1.54 9.99 -11.12
N VAL A 360 -1.58 8.81 -11.76
CA VAL A 360 -0.40 8.16 -12.35
C VAL A 360 0.25 9.07 -13.39
N GLU A 361 -0.54 9.60 -14.32
CA GLU A 361 -0.05 10.52 -15.36
C GLU A 361 0.63 11.76 -14.77
N ALA A 362 -0.03 12.41 -13.78
CA ALA A 362 0.53 13.57 -13.10
C ALA A 362 1.86 13.24 -12.40
N LEU A 363 1.97 12.10 -11.72
CA LEU A 363 3.21 11.66 -11.07
C LEU A 363 4.33 11.39 -12.09
N CYS A 364 4.02 10.76 -13.24
CA CYS A 364 4.99 10.57 -14.32
C CYS A 364 5.53 11.91 -14.84
N GLN A 365 4.65 12.89 -15.08
CA GLN A 365 5.04 14.23 -15.52
C GLN A 365 5.91 14.97 -14.48
N ILE A 366 5.58 14.85 -13.18
CA ILE A 366 6.37 15.42 -12.09
C ILE A 366 7.78 14.83 -12.06
N MET A 367 7.89 13.51 -12.27
CA MET A 367 9.19 12.82 -12.27
C MET A 367 10.05 13.22 -13.46
N GLN A 368 9.50 13.26 -14.67
CA GLN A 368 10.21 13.69 -15.88
C GLN A 368 10.79 15.10 -15.73
N ARG A 369 9.98 16.07 -15.32
CA ARG A 369 10.43 17.46 -15.10
C ARG A 369 11.47 17.58 -13.98
N SER A 370 11.44 16.68 -13.01
CA SER A 370 12.43 16.63 -11.93
C SER A 370 13.82 16.20 -12.42
N GLU A 371 13.89 15.41 -13.50
CA GLU A 371 15.14 14.95 -14.13
C GLU A 371 15.74 15.99 -15.05
N GLU A 372 14.92 16.66 -15.84
CA GLU A 372 15.34 17.72 -16.75
C GLU A 372 16.00 18.88 -15.99
N GLY A 373 15.43 19.30 -14.86
CA GLY A 373 16.01 20.34 -14.03
C GLY A 373 17.32 19.98 -13.31
N THR A 374 17.68 18.69 -13.26
CA THR A 374 18.97 18.24 -12.69
C THR A 374 20.07 18.16 -13.73
N SER A 375 19.75 18.02 -15.00
CA SER A 375 20.73 18.01 -16.10
C SER A 375 21.25 19.40 -16.46
N GLU A 376 20.46 20.45 -16.24
CA GLU A 376 20.89 21.84 -16.46
C GLU A 376 21.88 22.38 -15.41
N ILE A 377 22.03 21.70 -14.25
CA ILE A 377 22.95 22.10 -13.17
C ILE A 377 24.32 21.45 -13.30
N ARG A 378 24.51 20.49 -14.21
CA ARG A 378 25.83 20.02 -14.62
C ARG A 378 26.40 21.01 -15.63
N GLY A 379 26.97 22.10 -15.10
CA GLY A 379 27.84 23.00 -15.88
C GLY A 379 28.98 22.22 -16.53
N PRO A 380 29.53 22.75 -17.65
CA PRO A 380 30.56 22.04 -18.40
C PRO A 380 31.73 21.68 -17.49
N GLU A 381 32.18 20.42 -17.55
CA GLU A 381 33.44 20.00 -16.90
C GLU A 381 34.53 20.98 -17.26
N PRO A 382 35.40 21.39 -16.28
CA PRO A 382 36.54 22.22 -16.61
C PRO A 382 37.45 21.44 -17.54
N VAL A 383 37.55 21.92 -18.78
CA VAL A 383 38.50 21.47 -19.77
C VAL A 383 39.91 21.52 -19.11
N ARG A 384 40.48 20.36 -18.85
CA ARG A 384 41.90 20.24 -18.50
C ARG A 384 42.71 20.69 -19.71
N THR A 385 43.06 21.96 -19.74
CA THR A 385 44.12 22.45 -20.61
C THR A 385 45.44 21.84 -20.17
N SER A 386 45.89 20.84 -20.91
CA SER A 386 47.24 20.34 -20.83
C SER A 386 48.20 21.46 -21.30
N ARG A 387 48.79 22.16 -20.35
CA ARG A 387 49.93 23.05 -20.60
C ARG A 387 51.18 22.19 -20.79
N ALA A 388 51.61 22.08 -22.02
CA ALA A 388 52.95 21.60 -22.40
C ALA A 388 54.02 22.49 -21.73
N VAL A 389 54.95 21.86 -21.03
CA VAL A 389 56.15 22.48 -20.53
C VAL A 389 57.24 22.23 -21.57
N PRO A 390 57.98 23.28 -22.04
CA PRO A 390 59.15 23.05 -22.90
C PRO A 390 60.35 22.63 -22.02
N SER A 391 61.05 21.59 -22.50
CA SER A 391 62.35 21.18 -22.02
C SER A 391 63.42 22.23 -22.41
N ASP A 392 64.25 22.67 -21.48
CA ASP A 392 65.67 23.01 -21.83
C ASP A 392 66.64 22.89 -20.63
N LYS A 393 67.67 22.09 -20.92
CA LYS A 393 69.12 22.16 -20.60
C LYS A 393 69.60 22.07 -19.15
N GLN A 394 70.34 21.00 -19.01
CA GLN A 394 71.52 20.71 -18.25
C GLN A 394 72.30 21.91 -17.68
N PHE A 395 72.78 21.84 -16.43
CA PHE A 395 74.16 22.00 -16.01
C PHE A 395 74.44 21.39 -14.62
N GLY A 396 75.57 20.72 -14.51
CA GLY A 396 75.93 19.74 -13.54
C GLY A 396 76.64 20.29 -12.27
N LYS A 397 77.09 19.30 -11.55
CA LYS A 397 78.11 19.18 -10.53
C LYS A 397 77.65 19.03 -9.07
N LYS A 398 77.84 17.88 -8.66
CA LYS A 398 78.55 17.15 -7.55
C LYS A 398 78.50 17.65 -6.11
N PRO A 399 78.84 16.77 -5.17
CA PRO A 399 78.14 16.60 -3.88
C PRO A 399 79.01 17.01 -2.67
N ILE A 400 78.43 17.16 -1.51
CA ILE A 400 79.13 17.09 -0.21
C ILE A 400 78.25 16.43 0.84
N SER A 401 78.89 15.51 1.47
CA SER A 401 78.69 14.60 2.55
C SER A 401 78.23 15.14 3.91
N GLY A 402 77.73 14.28 4.73
CA GLY A 402 77.81 14.20 6.16
C GLY A 402 76.57 14.54 6.91
N THR A 403 76.02 13.85 7.84
CA THR A 403 76.48 12.93 8.86
C THR A 403 75.23 12.45 9.64
N SER A 404 75.26 11.22 10.01
CA SER A 404 74.36 10.53 10.93
C SER A 404 74.11 11.25 12.27
N ARG A 405 72.88 11.06 12.80
CA ARG A 405 72.70 10.64 14.21
C ARG A 405 71.41 9.98 14.46
N GLN A 406 71.52 8.73 14.82
CA GLN A 406 70.51 7.94 15.57
C GLN A 406 70.29 8.58 16.94
N MET A 407 69.09 8.46 17.47
CA MET A 407 68.90 7.95 18.83
C MET A 407 67.42 7.46 19.05
N THR A 408 67.38 6.35 19.64
CA THR A 408 66.32 5.48 20.00
C THR A 408 65.56 5.92 21.28
N PRO A 409 64.50 5.11 21.72
CA PRO A 409 63.34 5.59 22.46
C PRO A 409 63.44 5.36 23.97
N VAL A 410 62.54 5.98 24.75
CA VAL A 410 62.19 5.51 26.10
C VAL A 410 60.76 5.95 26.46
N SER A 411 60.00 4.95 26.92
CA SER A 411 58.83 4.86 27.81
C SER A 411 57.49 5.08 27.21
#